data_df2ffd7ecea3f48db7ef0b5c7ec512db
#
_entry.id   df2ffd7ecea3f48db7ef0b5c7ec512db
#
_cell.length_a   1.000
_cell.length_b   1.000
_cell.length_c   1.000
_cell.angle_alpha   90.00
_cell.angle_beta   90.00
_cell.angle_gamma   90.00
#
_symmetry.space_group_name_H-M   'P 1'
#
loop_
_entity.id
_entity.type
_entity.pdbx_description
1 polymer ?
#
loop_
_entity_poly.entity_id
_entity_poly.type
_entity_poly.pdbx_seq_one_letter_code
_entity_poly.pdbx_strand_id
1 'polypeptide(L)'
;MQNQGNCYKNVWILSGTSDGPVIANRLLELNYSVFASVLTYKAGQAYIENPKLHIITGKLNNKDQIINFINKNKITCVVDATHPFAVIISKNLNNACKEINTPLLLFERKSLINNTNNFFYIDDLKDINNVDFENKNILLAIGSRFLNDTANYYMNCKANVFTRVLPTSESITKAFGSCIKNSNIAILEPSKNNKSNLEKKLCEFWEIDYVLCRESGSYSQKNWESIVSGSKMKLFLVKRPKVKNDYAYSFDQYHNLINHIIKKY
;
A
#
# COMPACT_ATOMS: atom_id res chain seq x y z
N MET A 1 -45.52 12.26 -15.96
CA MET A 1 -44.49 12.26 -14.87
C MET A 1 -43.61 11.05 -15.09
N GLN A 2 -42.47 11.21 -15.71
CA GLN A 2 -41.51 10.13 -15.89
C GLN A 2 -40.86 9.88 -14.53
N ASN A 3 -40.97 8.63 -14.02
CA ASN A 3 -40.19 8.15 -12.90
C ASN A 3 -38.71 8.29 -13.24
N GLN A 4 -38.07 9.34 -12.76
CA GLN A 4 -36.61 9.38 -12.66
C GLN A 4 -36.23 8.31 -11.64
N GLY A 5 -35.88 7.13 -12.14
CA GLY A 5 -35.32 6.08 -11.31
C GLY A 5 -34.15 6.66 -10.52
N ASN A 6 -34.22 6.56 -9.20
CA ASN A 6 -33.14 6.94 -8.30
C ASN A 6 -31.89 6.14 -8.71
N CYS A 7 -31.06 6.71 -9.57
CA CYS A 7 -29.77 6.11 -9.92
C CYS A 7 -28.87 6.26 -8.70
N TYR A 8 -28.71 5.17 -7.95
CA TYR A 8 -27.79 5.16 -6.80
C TYR A 8 -26.38 5.45 -7.30
N LYS A 9 -25.75 6.48 -6.75
CA LYS A 9 -24.36 6.84 -7.03
C LYS A 9 -23.47 6.35 -5.88
N ASN A 10 -23.51 5.06 -5.59
CA ASN A 10 -22.81 4.44 -4.49
C ASN A 10 -21.51 3.80 -4.98
N VAL A 11 -20.38 4.38 -4.60
CA VAL A 11 -19.05 3.86 -4.94
C VAL A 11 -18.39 3.26 -3.71
N TRP A 12 -17.84 2.06 -3.86
CA TRP A 12 -17.10 1.42 -2.79
C TRP A 12 -15.60 1.45 -3.07
N ILE A 13 -14.83 2.03 -2.15
CA ILE A 13 -13.37 2.15 -2.24
C ILE A 13 -12.75 1.22 -1.20
N LEU A 14 -11.92 0.28 -1.64
CA LEU A 14 -11.05 -0.46 -0.74
C LEU A 14 -9.70 0.24 -0.71
N SER A 15 -9.29 0.67 0.48
CA SER A 15 -8.11 1.51 0.65
C SER A 15 -7.09 0.87 1.58
N GLY A 16 -5.85 0.84 1.13
CA GLY A 16 -4.68 0.45 1.91
C GLY A 16 -3.54 1.47 1.84
N THR A 17 -3.83 2.63 1.19
CA THR A 17 -2.87 3.69 0.90
C THR A 17 -3.49 5.05 1.18
N SER A 18 -2.70 6.12 1.06
CA SER A 18 -3.20 7.51 1.14
C SER A 18 -4.08 7.93 -0.05
N ASP A 19 -4.29 7.06 -1.02
CA ASP A 19 -5.10 7.35 -2.21
C ASP A 19 -6.60 7.32 -1.91
N GLY A 20 -7.03 6.43 -1.02
CA GLY A 20 -8.44 6.27 -0.67
C GLY A 20 -9.12 7.57 -0.23
N PRO A 21 -8.58 8.31 0.75
CA PRO A 21 -9.14 9.60 1.15
C PRO A 21 -9.23 10.62 0.00
N VAL A 22 -8.23 10.67 -0.88
CA VAL A 22 -8.21 11.59 -2.03
C VAL A 22 -9.32 11.26 -3.02
N ILE A 23 -9.48 9.97 -3.36
CA ILE A 23 -10.54 9.50 -4.25
C ILE A 23 -11.91 9.75 -3.63
N ALA A 24 -12.08 9.41 -2.33
CA ALA A 24 -13.32 9.61 -1.61
C ALA A 24 -13.77 11.09 -1.61
N ASN A 25 -12.86 12.01 -1.25
CA ASN A 25 -13.17 13.44 -1.20
C ASN A 25 -13.67 13.96 -2.54
N ARG A 26 -12.99 13.61 -3.64
CA ARG A 26 -13.39 14.02 -4.98
C ARG A 26 -14.77 13.48 -5.40
N LEU A 27 -15.11 12.26 -5.02
CA LEU A 27 -16.43 11.68 -5.28
C LEU A 27 -17.52 12.31 -4.42
N LEU A 28 -17.22 12.64 -3.16
CA LEU A 28 -18.14 13.35 -2.26
C LEU A 28 -18.47 14.77 -2.77
N GLU A 29 -17.47 15.50 -3.27
CA GLU A 29 -17.64 16.80 -3.91
C GLU A 29 -18.60 16.74 -5.14
N LEU A 30 -18.62 15.58 -5.80
CA LEU A 30 -19.50 15.29 -6.95
C LEU A 30 -20.84 14.65 -6.55
N ASN A 31 -21.14 14.70 -5.24
CA ASN A 31 -22.41 14.24 -4.67
C ASN A 31 -22.64 12.71 -4.72
N TYR A 32 -21.56 11.90 -4.87
CA TYR A 32 -21.62 10.45 -4.70
C TYR A 32 -21.74 10.07 -3.23
N SER A 33 -22.37 8.93 -2.96
CA SER A 33 -22.27 8.24 -1.68
C SER A 33 -21.06 7.30 -1.72
N VAL A 34 -20.15 7.45 -0.76
CA VAL A 34 -18.87 6.72 -0.75
C VAL A 34 -18.82 5.78 0.44
N PHE A 35 -18.56 4.52 0.15
CA PHE A 35 -18.23 3.50 1.14
C PHE A 35 -16.72 3.28 1.11
N ALA A 36 -16.03 3.47 2.23
CA ALA A 36 -14.58 3.31 2.30
C ALA A 36 -14.20 2.22 3.29
N SER A 37 -13.65 1.12 2.81
CA SER A 37 -13.13 0.04 3.66
C SER A 37 -11.67 0.24 3.98
N VAL A 38 -11.35 0.22 5.28
CA VAL A 38 -10.01 0.37 5.85
C VAL A 38 -9.74 -0.73 6.87
N LEU A 39 -8.47 -1.09 7.07
CA LEU A 39 -8.12 -2.15 8.02
C LEU A 39 -8.23 -1.74 9.49
N THR A 40 -7.96 -0.47 9.80
CA THR A 40 -7.88 0.03 11.18
C THR A 40 -8.67 1.31 11.36
N TYR A 41 -9.14 1.55 12.58
CA TYR A 41 -9.80 2.81 12.95
C TYR A 41 -8.92 4.04 12.63
N LYS A 42 -7.62 3.97 12.95
CA LYS A 42 -6.65 5.05 12.64
C LYS A 42 -6.61 5.37 11.14
N ALA A 43 -6.72 4.37 10.27
CA ALA A 43 -6.78 4.61 8.82
C ALA A 43 -8.08 5.32 8.40
N GLY A 44 -9.17 5.08 9.11
CA GLY A 44 -10.44 5.78 8.91
C GLY A 44 -10.37 7.27 9.25
N GLN A 45 -9.57 7.66 10.24
CA GLN A 45 -9.39 9.05 10.65
C GLN A 45 -8.71 9.95 9.58
N ALA A 46 -8.17 9.36 8.51
CA ALA A 46 -7.62 10.10 7.39
C ALA A 46 -8.70 10.67 6.44
N TYR A 47 -9.94 10.26 6.61
CA TYR A 47 -11.07 10.71 5.80
C TYR A 47 -11.75 11.90 6.47
N ILE A 48 -12.34 12.79 5.63
CA ILE A 48 -13.14 13.93 6.15
C ILE A 48 -14.48 13.43 6.68
N GLU A 49 -15.07 14.16 7.63
CA GLU A 49 -16.45 13.93 8.04
C GLU A 49 -17.41 14.42 6.94
N ASN A 50 -18.29 13.52 6.49
CA ASN A 50 -19.30 13.84 5.49
C ASN A 50 -20.49 12.86 5.65
N PRO A 51 -21.74 13.32 5.60
CA PRO A 51 -22.92 12.46 5.78
C PRO A 51 -23.08 11.38 4.70
N LYS A 52 -22.44 11.54 3.54
CA LYS A 52 -22.43 10.57 2.44
C LYS A 52 -21.21 9.64 2.46
N LEU A 53 -20.34 9.75 3.47
CA LEU A 53 -19.20 8.88 3.65
C LEU A 53 -19.47 7.84 4.74
N HIS A 54 -19.31 6.59 4.38
CA HIS A 54 -19.49 5.44 5.27
C HIS A 54 -18.15 4.71 5.42
N ILE A 55 -17.50 4.85 6.58
CA ILE A 55 -16.23 4.15 6.87
C ILE A 55 -16.52 2.77 7.44
N ILE A 56 -15.94 1.76 6.82
CA ILE A 56 -16.02 0.36 7.25
C ILE A 56 -14.63 -0.08 7.71
N THR A 57 -14.52 -0.38 8.99
CA THR A 57 -13.26 -0.84 9.58
C THR A 57 -13.26 -2.34 9.74
N GLY A 58 -12.16 -2.98 9.35
CA GLY A 58 -11.95 -4.41 9.54
C GLY A 58 -11.51 -5.12 8.26
N LYS A 59 -11.27 -6.43 8.40
CA LYS A 59 -10.88 -7.29 7.28
C LYS A 59 -12.12 -7.84 6.59
N LEU A 60 -12.07 -7.88 5.27
CA LEU A 60 -12.99 -8.66 4.44
C LEU A 60 -12.33 -10.04 4.21
N ASN A 61 -12.92 -11.06 4.80
CA ASN A 61 -12.25 -12.37 4.88
C ASN A 61 -12.49 -13.26 3.67
N ASN A 62 -13.63 -13.09 2.97
CA ASN A 62 -14.00 -13.96 1.86
C ASN A 62 -14.84 -13.24 0.79
N LYS A 63 -15.04 -13.91 -0.32
CA LYS A 63 -15.81 -13.45 -1.47
C LYS A 63 -17.27 -13.15 -1.12
N ASP A 64 -17.92 -13.98 -0.30
CA ASP A 64 -19.33 -13.84 0.00
C ASP A 64 -19.64 -12.58 0.81
N GLN A 65 -18.77 -12.21 1.74
CA GLN A 65 -18.87 -10.93 2.45
C GLN A 65 -18.81 -9.74 1.50
N ILE A 66 -17.99 -9.81 0.46
CA ILE A 66 -17.86 -8.77 -0.56
C ILE A 66 -19.15 -8.69 -1.38
N ILE A 67 -19.68 -9.82 -1.87
CA ILE A 67 -20.92 -9.89 -2.63
C ILE A 67 -22.09 -9.35 -1.81
N ASN A 68 -22.25 -9.82 -0.57
CA ASN A 68 -23.29 -9.35 0.32
C ASN A 68 -23.22 -7.84 0.58
N PHE A 69 -22.00 -7.31 0.73
CA PHE A 69 -21.80 -5.87 0.94
C PHE A 69 -22.22 -5.05 -0.29
N ILE A 70 -21.81 -5.49 -1.50
CA ILE A 70 -22.17 -4.84 -2.76
C ILE A 70 -23.70 -4.81 -2.92
N ASN A 71 -24.37 -5.95 -2.75
CA ASN A 71 -25.81 -6.06 -2.92
C ASN A 71 -26.59 -5.24 -1.87
N LYS A 72 -26.22 -5.37 -0.59
CA LYS A 72 -26.88 -4.66 0.51
C LYS A 72 -26.81 -3.14 0.35
N ASN A 73 -25.66 -2.63 -0.10
CA ASN A 73 -25.42 -1.18 -0.21
C ASN A 73 -25.65 -0.66 -1.63
N LYS A 74 -26.17 -1.46 -2.55
CA LYS A 74 -26.45 -1.10 -3.95
C LYS A 74 -25.25 -0.40 -4.60
N ILE A 75 -24.06 -0.99 -4.45
CA ILE A 75 -22.82 -0.46 -4.99
C ILE A 75 -22.85 -0.52 -6.51
N THR A 76 -22.60 0.60 -7.17
CA THR A 76 -22.59 0.70 -8.63
C THR A 76 -21.23 0.39 -9.25
N CYS A 77 -20.14 0.67 -8.54
CA CYS A 77 -18.81 0.23 -8.91
C CYS A 77 -17.89 0.12 -7.69
N VAL A 78 -16.86 -0.69 -7.81
CA VAL A 78 -15.84 -0.91 -6.78
C VAL A 78 -14.51 -0.35 -7.26
N VAL A 79 -13.81 0.39 -6.40
CA VAL A 79 -12.46 0.89 -6.64
C VAL A 79 -11.48 0.15 -5.74
N ASP A 80 -10.61 -0.65 -6.34
CA ASP A 80 -9.47 -1.25 -5.65
C ASP A 80 -8.32 -0.21 -5.63
N ALA A 81 -8.17 0.47 -4.50
CA ALA A 81 -7.05 1.38 -4.19
C ALA A 81 -6.20 0.79 -3.05
N THR A 82 -6.15 -0.53 -2.95
CA THR A 82 -5.34 -1.23 -1.94
C THR A 82 -3.86 -1.12 -2.26
N HIS A 83 -3.03 -1.50 -1.30
CA HIS A 83 -1.58 -1.53 -1.52
C HIS A 83 -1.25 -2.59 -2.58
N PRO A 84 -0.34 -2.34 -3.56
CA PRO A 84 -0.01 -3.29 -4.64
C PRO A 84 0.37 -4.71 -4.17
N PHE A 85 0.84 -4.84 -2.93
CA PHE A 85 1.15 -6.13 -2.30
C PHE A 85 -0.02 -6.77 -1.54
N ALA A 86 -1.21 -6.22 -1.62
CA ALA A 86 -2.41 -6.76 -0.97
C ALA A 86 -3.15 -7.78 -1.87
N VAL A 87 -2.41 -8.71 -2.46
CA VAL A 87 -2.84 -9.66 -3.50
C VAL A 87 -4.11 -10.44 -3.13
N ILE A 88 -4.24 -10.86 -1.87
CA ILE A 88 -5.36 -11.71 -1.42
C ILE A 88 -6.69 -10.96 -1.55
N ILE A 89 -6.77 -9.72 -1.04
CA ILE A 89 -8.00 -8.95 -1.11
C ILE A 89 -8.34 -8.56 -2.53
N SER A 90 -7.36 -8.15 -3.35
CA SER A 90 -7.57 -7.83 -4.76
C SER A 90 -8.10 -9.04 -5.55
N LYS A 91 -7.59 -10.25 -5.26
CA LYS A 91 -8.13 -11.50 -5.85
C LYS A 91 -9.57 -11.77 -5.41
N ASN A 92 -9.88 -11.58 -4.12
CA ASN A 92 -11.24 -11.78 -3.61
C ASN A 92 -12.23 -10.78 -4.23
N LEU A 93 -11.82 -9.50 -4.38
CA LEU A 93 -12.60 -8.48 -5.08
C LEU A 93 -12.88 -8.86 -6.52
N ASN A 94 -11.83 -9.26 -7.24
CA ASN A 94 -11.96 -9.69 -8.64
C ASN A 94 -12.97 -10.84 -8.80
N ASN A 95 -12.85 -11.86 -7.97
CA ASN A 95 -13.75 -13.00 -8.01
C ASN A 95 -15.20 -12.63 -7.66
N ALA A 96 -15.39 -11.79 -6.63
CA ALA A 96 -16.71 -11.33 -6.22
C ALA A 96 -17.38 -10.45 -7.28
N CYS A 97 -16.67 -9.44 -7.76
CA CYS A 97 -17.19 -8.49 -8.74
C CYS A 97 -17.50 -9.17 -10.08
N LYS A 98 -16.69 -10.14 -10.51
CA LYS A 98 -16.93 -10.93 -11.70
C LYS A 98 -18.21 -11.78 -11.59
N GLU A 99 -18.44 -12.41 -10.44
CA GLU A 99 -19.61 -13.28 -10.22
C GLU A 99 -20.94 -12.52 -10.32
N ILE A 100 -20.98 -11.28 -9.83
CA ILE A 100 -22.22 -10.47 -9.81
C ILE A 100 -22.21 -9.34 -10.84
N ASN A 101 -21.27 -9.37 -11.79
CA ASN A 101 -21.12 -8.38 -12.87
C ASN A 101 -21.04 -6.93 -12.38
N THR A 102 -20.42 -6.70 -11.21
CA THR A 102 -20.16 -5.35 -10.69
C THR A 102 -18.81 -4.85 -11.22
N PRO A 103 -18.75 -3.64 -11.81
CA PRO A 103 -17.49 -3.09 -12.31
C PRO A 103 -16.44 -2.95 -11.21
N LEU A 104 -15.23 -3.49 -11.46
CA LEU A 104 -14.07 -3.36 -10.61
C LEU A 104 -13.01 -2.50 -11.32
N LEU A 105 -12.67 -1.37 -10.72
CA LEU A 105 -11.69 -0.40 -11.20
C LEU A 105 -10.42 -0.49 -10.36
N LEU A 106 -9.26 -0.56 -10.99
CA LEU A 106 -7.98 -0.48 -10.29
C LEU A 106 -7.50 0.97 -10.26
N PHE A 107 -7.11 1.45 -9.08
CA PHE A 107 -6.32 2.66 -8.94
C PHE A 107 -4.93 2.30 -8.41
N GLU A 108 -3.92 2.44 -9.24
CA GLU A 108 -2.55 2.13 -8.88
C GLU A 108 -1.59 3.15 -9.49
N ARG A 109 -0.81 3.82 -8.64
CA ARG A 109 0.22 4.79 -9.07
C ARG A 109 1.22 4.13 -10.01
N LYS A 110 1.68 4.87 -11.03
CA LYS A 110 2.77 4.40 -11.89
C LYS A 110 3.98 3.98 -11.08
N SER A 111 4.58 2.88 -11.52
CA SER A 111 5.94 2.54 -11.14
C SER A 111 6.86 3.56 -11.80
N LEU A 112 7.57 4.34 -11.00
CA LEU A 112 8.62 5.22 -11.49
C LEU A 112 9.92 4.43 -11.44
N ILE A 113 10.22 3.70 -12.51
CA ILE A 113 11.52 3.03 -12.64
C ILE A 113 12.56 4.11 -12.93
N ASN A 114 13.23 4.58 -11.90
CA ASN A 114 14.41 5.42 -12.02
C ASN A 114 15.64 4.50 -12.08
N ASN A 115 16.18 4.28 -13.26
CA ASN A 115 17.45 3.58 -13.43
C ASN A 115 18.59 4.51 -12.96
N THR A 116 18.93 4.42 -11.70
CA THR A 116 20.16 5.01 -11.14
C THR A 116 21.12 3.89 -10.78
N ASN A 117 22.41 4.18 -10.73
CA ASN A 117 23.43 3.17 -10.38
C ASN A 117 23.26 2.55 -8.98
N ASN A 118 22.39 3.12 -8.14
CA ASN A 118 22.17 2.69 -6.76
C ASN A 118 20.81 2.01 -6.53
N PHE A 119 19.94 1.88 -7.56
CA PHE A 119 18.62 1.27 -7.42
C PHE A 119 18.57 -0.05 -8.18
N PHE A 120 18.16 -1.11 -7.47
CA PHE A 120 18.08 -2.46 -7.97
C PHE A 120 16.66 -3.01 -7.79
N TYR A 121 16.08 -3.51 -8.87
CA TYR A 121 14.75 -4.12 -8.83
C TYR A 121 14.87 -5.63 -8.71
N ILE A 122 14.28 -6.19 -7.66
CA ILE A 122 14.31 -7.61 -7.34
C ILE A 122 12.90 -8.19 -7.37
N ASP A 123 12.76 -9.46 -7.71
CA ASP A 123 11.45 -10.12 -7.77
C ASP A 123 11.01 -10.66 -6.41
N ASP A 124 11.94 -11.03 -5.54
CA ASP A 124 11.69 -11.51 -4.18
C ASP A 124 12.62 -10.86 -3.16
N LEU A 125 12.17 -10.80 -1.90
CA LEU A 125 12.94 -10.26 -0.77
C LEU A 125 14.26 -11.01 -0.49
N LYS A 126 14.37 -12.23 -0.95
CA LYS A 126 15.52 -13.13 -0.74
C LYS A 126 16.31 -13.40 -2.02
N ASP A 127 15.87 -12.85 -3.16
CA ASP A 127 16.48 -13.08 -4.47
C ASP A 127 17.42 -11.94 -4.85
N ILE A 128 18.46 -11.74 -4.02
CA ILE A 128 19.53 -10.79 -4.30
C ILE A 128 20.81 -11.58 -4.56
N ASN A 129 20.96 -12.05 -5.79
CA ASN A 129 22.13 -12.80 -6.23
C ASN A 129 23.35 -11.87 -6.42
N ASN A 130 24.54 -12.42 -6.19
CA ASN A 130 25.83 -11.77 -6.39
C ASN A 130 26.10 -10.54 -5.50
N VAL A 131 25.44 -10.43 -4.34
CA VAL A 131 25.76 -9.44 -3.33
C VAL A 131 26.24 -10.14 -2.08
N ASP A 132 27.44 -9.77 -1.65
CA ASP A 132 27.96 -10.22 -0.37
C ASP A 132 27.39 -9.34 0.75
N PHE A 133 26.66 -9.98 1.68
CA PHE A 133 26.04 -9.32 2.82
C PHE A 133 26.82 -9.52 4.14
N GLU A 134 27.92 -10.25 4.10
CA GLU A 134 28.72 -10.48 5.30
C GLU A 134 29.21 -9.15 5.90
N ASN A 135 28.92 -8.95 7.19
CA ASN A 135 29.23 -7.72 7.94
C ASN A 135 28.59 -6.41 7.36
N LYS A 136 27.55 -6.52 6.53
CA LYS A 136 26.82 -5.38 5.98
C LYS A 136 25.61 -5.00 6.83
N ASN A 137 25.31 -3.72 6.88
CA ASN A 137 24.18 -3.16 7.60
C ASN A 137 22.99 -3.02 6.67
N ILE A 138 21.92 -3.79 6.89
CA ILE A 138 20.74 -3.85 6.02
C ILE A 138 19.53 -3.30 6.75
N LEU A 139 18.89 -2.28 6.19
CA LEU A 139 17.62 -1.74 6.68
C LEU A 139 16.43 -2.37 5.95
N LEU A 140 15.61 -3.09 6.68
CA LEU A 140 14.35 -3.65 6.18
C LEU A 140 13.20 -2.64 6.34
N ALA A 141 12.88 -1.91 5.27
CA ALA A 141 11.74 -0.97 5.17
C ALA A 141 10.54 -1.62 4.45
N ILE A 142 10.29 -2.90 4.70
CA ILE A 142 9.32 -3.76 4.00
C ILE A 142 7.97 -3.89 4.71
N GLY A 143 7.83 -3.28 5.89
CA GLY A 143 6.69 -3.48 6.79
C GLY A 143 6.82 -4.76 7.63
N SER A 144 5.93 -4.93 8.60
CA SER A 144 6.07 -5.97 9.64
C SER A 144 5.66 -7.38 9.23
N ARG A 145 4.93 -7.54 8.11
CA ARG A 145 4.31 -8.83 7.75
C ARG A 145 5.33 -9.93 7.43
N PHE A 146 6.41 -9.59 6.72
CA PHE A 146 7.45 -10.53 6.29
C PHE A 146 8.78 -10.29 7.01
N LEU A 147 8.73 -9.48 8.08
CA LEU A 147 9.93 -8.97 8.73
C LEU A 147 10.81 -10.10 9.30
N ASN A 148 10.21 -11.00 10.09
CA ASN A 148 10.95 -12.06 10.75
C ASN A 148 11.65 -13.00 9.76
N ASP A 149 10.93 -13.48 8.74
CA ASP A 149 11.47 -14.41 7.75
C ASP A 149 12.58 -13.77 6.90
N THR A 150 12.41 -12.48 6.56
CA THR A 150 13.40 -11.74 5.81
C THR A 150 14.63 -11.44 6.66
N ALA A 151 14.42 -11.06 7.91
CA ALA A 151 15.52 -10.81 8.87
C ALA A 151 16.37 -12.06 9.09
N ASN A 152 15.74 -13.21 9.35
CA ASN A 152 16.44 -14.50 9.51
C ASN A 152 17.28 -14.83 8.27
N TYR A 153 16.75 -14.61 7.06
CA TYR A 153 17.50 -14.85 5.83
C TYR A 153 18.80 -14.02 5.78
N TYR A 154 18.74 -12.71 6.02
CA TYR A 154 19.92 -11.85 5.95
C TYR A 154 20.89 -12.07 7.12
N MET A 155 20.38 -12.41 8.31
CA MET A 155 21.23 -12.81 9.43
C MET A 155 22.01 -14.10 9.15
N ASN A 156 21.41 -15.05 8.45
CA ASN A 156 22.10 -16.26 7.98
C ASN A 156 23.18 -15.93 6.93
N CYS A 157 23.04 -14.82 6.20
CA CYS A 157 24.09 -14.26 5.35
C CYS A 157 25.11 -13.42 6.13
N LYS A 158 25.12 -13.49 7.47
CA LYS A 158 25.99 -12.75 8.39
C LYS A 158 25.85 -11.21 8.29
N ALA A 159 24.70 -10.71 7.85
CA ALA A 159 24.40 -9.29 7.84
C ALA A 159 23.92 -8.79 9.22
N ASN A 160 24.17 -7.53 9.52
CA ASN A 160 23.52 -6.82 10.61
C ASN A 160 22.17 -6.28 10.12
N VAL A 161 21.09 -6.71 10.75
CA VAL A 161 19.74 -6.36 10.29
C VAL A 161 19.13 -5.29 11.18
N PHE A 162 18.59 -4.27 10.53
CA PHE A 162 17.86 -3.16 11.10
C PHE A 162 16.46 -3.08 10.50
N THR A 163 15.52 -2.47 11.19
CA THR A 163 14.18 -2.26 10.63
C THR A 163 13.56 -0.96 11.06
N ARG A 164 12.68 -0.43 10.19
CA ARG A 164 11.76 0.64 10.51
C ARG A 164 10.34 0.17 10.29
N VAL A 165 9.52 0.23 11.33
CA VAL A 165 8.11 -0.13 11.33
C VAL A 165 7.21 1.04 11.69
N LEU A 166 5.94 0.96 11.29
CA LEU A 166 4.93 1.97 11.64
C LEU A 166 4.55 1.88 13.13
N PRO A 167 4.16 3.00 13.78
CA PRO A 167 3.70 3.03 15.17
C PRO A 167 2.26 2.48 15.30
N THR A 168 2.08 1.21 14.96
CA THR A 168 0.85 0.45 15.16
C THR A 168 1.12 -0.73 16.09
N SER A 169 0.17 -1.09 16.93
CA SER A 169 0.32 -2.22 17.85
C SER A 169 0.76 -3.49 17.14
N GLU A 170 0.15 -3.83 15.98
CA GLU A 170 0.52 -4.99 15.19
C GLU A 170 1.97 -4.93 14.70
N SER A 171 2.41 -3.77 14.20
CA SER A 171 3.79 -3.63 13.68
C SER A 171 4.82 -3.69 14.78
N ILE A 172 4.53 -3.07 15.92
CA ILE A 172 5.38 -3.07 17.11
C ILE A 172 5.53 -4.50 17.64
N THR A 173 4.40 -5.20 17.86
CA THR A 173 4.42 -6.59 18.37
C THR A 173 5.22 -7.50 17.44
N LYS A 174 5.04 -7.39 16.12
CA LYS A 174 5.78 -8.21 15.16
C LYS A 174 7.26 -7.86 15.09
N ALA A 175 7.63 -6.59 15.24
CA ALA A 175 9.02 -6.17 15.21
C ALA A 175 9.77 -6.68 16.45
N PHE A 176 9.20 -6.47 17.64
CA PHE A 176 9.83 -6.96 18.89
C PHE A 176 9.75 -8.49 19.06
N GLY A 177 8.81 -9.15 18.39
CA GLY A 177 8.74 -10.62 18.33
C GLY A 177 9.61 -11.23 17.24
N SER A 178 10.38 -10.43 16.48
CA SER A 178 11.31 -10.92 15.45
C SER A 178 12.69 -11.22 16.05
N CYS A 179 13.56 -11.81 15.22
CA CYS A 179 14.96 -12.07 15.57
C CYS A 179 15.85 -10.81 15.62
N ILE A 180 15.32 -9.62 15.25
CA ILE A 180 16.09 -8.38 15.21
C ILE A 180 16.33 -7.86 16.62
N LYS A 181 17.56 -7.41 16.91
CA LYS A 181 17.89 -6.79 18.21
C LYS A 181 17.02 -5.54 18.44
N ASN A 182 16.52 -5.36 19.65
CA ASN A 182 15.66 -4.20 19.99
C ASN A 182 16.30 -2.85 19.67
N SER A 183 17.63 -2.72 19.84
CA SER A 183 18.40 -1.52 19.47
C SER A 183 18.38 -1.20 17.97
N ASN A 184 18.04 -2.18 17.14
CA ASN A 184 18.03 -2.08 15.68
C ASN A 184 16.62 -1.89 15.12
N ILE A 185 15.63 -1.62 15.99
CA ILE A 185 14.23 -1.41 15.63
C ILE A 185 13.88 0.07 15.82
N ALA A 186 13.48 0.74 14.74
CA ALA A 186 12.90 2.08 14.80
C ALA A 186 11.40 2.04 14.57
N ILE A 187 10.66 2.74 15.42
CA ILE A 187 9.20 2.91 15.31
C ILE A 187 8.95 4.33 14.82
N LEU A 188 8.64 4.48 13.54
CA LEU A 188 8.60 5.80 12.90
C LEU A 188 7.58 5.84 11.76
N GLU A 189 6.77 6.90 11.71
CA GLU A 189 5.94 7.19 10.54
C GLU A 189 6.79 7.81 9.41
N PRO A 190 6.53 7.46 8.12
CA PRO A 190 7.20 8.08 7.00
C PRO A 190 6.91 9.59 6.97
N SER A 191 7.92 10.39 6.73
CA SER A 191 7.74 11.82 6.54
C SER A 191 6.88 12.12 5.32
N LYS A 192 5.83 12.93 5.49
CA LYS A 192 4.90 13.31 4.40
C LYS A 192 5.42 14.48 3.55
N ASN A 193 6.40 15.22 4.01
CA ASN A 193 6.80 16.52 3.44
C ASN A 193 8.16 16.50 2.72
N ASN A 194 8.60 15.36 2.18
CA ASN A 194 9.93 15.19 1.58
C ASN A 194 11.12 15.62 2.50
N LYS A 195 10.85 15.80 3.79
CA LYS A 195 11.86 16.09 4.80
C LYS A 195 12.20 14.81 5.55
N SER A 196 12.73 13.82 4.84
CA SER A 196 13.17 12.53 5.39
C SER A 196 14.43 12.63 6.27
N ASN A 197 14.59 13.77 6.98
CA ASN A 197 15.77 14.03 7.78
C ASN A 197 15.98 13.01 8.89
N LEU A 198 14.89 12.49 9.47
CA LEU A 198 15.00 11.52 10.56
C LEU A 198 15.38 10.13 10.04
N GLU A 199 14.75 9.65 8.97
CA GLU A 199 15.13 8.38 8.32
C GLU A 199 16.56 8.45 7.78
N LYS A 200 17.00 9.60 7.22
CA LYS A 200 18.37 9.79 6.76
C LYS A 200 19.36 9.72 7.91
N LYS A 201 19.11 10.44 9.00
CA LYS A 201 19.96 10.40 10.20
C LYS A 201 20.02 9.01 10.84
N LEU A 202 18.91 8.28 10.79
CA LEU A 202 18.86 6.90 11.27
C LEU A 202 19.76 5.99 10.43
N CYS A 203 19.75 6.15 9.11
CA CYS A 203 20.65 5.42 8.22
C CYS A 203 22.13 5.78 8.47
N GLU A 204 22.41 7.06 8.69
CA GLU A 204 23.76 7.53 9.06
C GLU A 204 24.22 6.96 10.39
N PHE A 205 23.37 6.99 11.41
CA PHE A 205 23.65 6.47 12.76
C PHE A 205 23.86 4.95 12.77
N TRP A 206 23.11 4.20 11.95
CA TRP A 206 23.25 2.76 11.82
C TRP A 206 24.24 2.32 10.74
N GLU A 207 24.92 3.27 10.09
CA GLU A 207 25.89 3.03 9.00
C GLU A 207 25.33 2.08 7.93
N ILE A 208 24.08 2.33 7.46
CA ILE A 208 23.38 1.45 6.54
C ILE A 208 24.07 1.38 5.18
N ASP A 209 24.34 0.15 4.71
CA ASP A 209 24.87 -0.14 3.37
C ASP A 209 23.72 -0.35 2.37
N TYR A 210 22.66 -1.05 2.79
CA TYR A 210 21.57 -1.49 1.93
C TYR A 210 20.21 -1.17 2.55
N VAL A 211 19.29 -0.67 1.72
CA VAL A 211 17.89 -0.50 2.09
C VAL A 211 17.05 -1.45 1.25
N LEU A 212 16.23 -2.29 1.88
CA LEU A 212 15.19 -3.08 1.22
C LEU A 212 13.84 -2.39 1.37
N CYS A 213 13.18 -2.12 0.26
CA CYS A 213 11.87 -1.48 0.23
C CYS A 213 10.97 -2.15 -0.81
N ARG A 214 9.65 -2.03 -0.65
CA ARG A 214 8.67 -2.52 -1.63
C ARG A 214 8.29 -1.42 -2.61
N GLU A 215 8.19 -1.77 -3.88
CA GLU A 215 7.72 -0.88 -4.94
C GLU A 215 6.23 -0.56 -4.76
N SER A 216 5.92 0.47 -3.99
CA SER A 216 4.55 0.86 -3.64
C SER A 216 4.07 2.11 -4.38
N GLY A 217 4.98 2.89 -4.96
CA GLY A 217 4.68 4.23 -5.50
C GLY A 217 4.31 5.27 -4.42
N SER A 218 4.41 4.89 -3.14
CA SER A 218 4.03 5.72 -2.00
C SER A 218 5.10 6.73 -1.59
N TYR A 219 4.74 7.66 -0.70
CA TYR A 219 5.72 8.57 -0.08
C TYR A 219 6.87 7.83 0.60
N SER A 220 6.62 6.69 1.22
CA SER A 220 7.67 5.90 1.87
C SER A 220 8.73 5.44 0.87
N GLN A 221 8.33 4.94 -0.30
CA GLN A 221 9.28 4.59 -1.35
C GLN A 221 10.08 5.79 -1.83
N LYS A 222 9.39 6.90 -2.16
CA LYS A 222 10.04 8.15 -2.61
C LYS A 222 11.04 8.69 -1.60
N ASN A 223 10.74 8.57 -0.30
CA ASN A 223 11.67 8.97 0.76
C ASN A 223 12.95 8.13 0.71
N TRP A 224 12.84 6.80 0.58
CA TRP A 224 14.01 5.93 0.46
C TRP A 224 14.80 6.19 -0.81
N GLU A 225 14.13 6.38 -1.95
CA GLU A 225 14.79 6.79 -3.20
C GLU A 225 15.58 8.09 -3.05
N SER A 226 14.99 9.09 -2.39
CA SER A 226 15.64 10.38 -2.13
C SER A 226 16.85 10.26 -1.20
N ILE A 227 16.73 9.47 -0.12
CA ILE A 227 17.83 9.24 0.83
C ILE A 227 18.99 8.53 0.16
N VAL A 228 18.71 7.49 -0.62
CA VAL A 228 19.74 6.67 -1.27
C VAL A 228 20.39 7.40 -2.43
N SER A 229 19.65 8.18 -3.23
CA SER A 229 20.20 8.94 -4.36
C SER A 229 21.34 9.89 -3.97
N GLY A 230 21.34 10.39 -2.75
CA GLY A 230 22.38 11.31 -2.24
C GLY A 230 23.47 10.64 -1.40
N SER A 231 23.60 9.30 -1.48
CA SER A 231 24.47 8.53 -0.58
C SER A 231 25.23 7.41 -1.31
N LYS A 232 26.08 6.69 -0.55
CA LYS A 232 26.76 5.46 -1.02
C LYS A 232 25.89 4.21 -0.83
N MET A 233 24.74 4.32 -0.18
CA MET A 233 23.81 3.21 0.03
C MET A 233 23.26 2.68 -1.29
N LYS A 234 22.79 1.43 -1.29
CA LYS A 234 22.06 0.84 -2.40
C LYS A 234 20.62 0.54 -1.97
N LEU A 235 19.67 0.75 -2.87
CA LEU A 235 18.25 0.49 -2.66
C LEU A 235 17.83 -0.74 -3.47
N PHE A 236 17.34 -1.75 -2.77
CA PHE A 236 16.67 -2.89 -3.38
C PHE A 236 15.16 -2.71 -3.30
N LEU A 237 14.52 -2.61 -4.46
CA LEU A 237 13.08 -2.43 -4.61
C LEU A 237 12.46 -3.77 -5.04
N VAL A 238 11.68 -4.35 -4.13
CA VAL A 238 10.89 -5.53 -4.47
C VAL A 238 9.79 -5.11 -5.43
N LYS A 239 9.80 -5.66 -6.63
CA LYS A 239 8.79 -5.40 -7.66
C LYS A 239 7.39 -5.77 -7.18
N ARG A 240 6.40 -5.08 -7.72
CA ARG A 240 5.00 -5.40 -7.48
C ARG A 240 4.69 -6.81 -7.95
N PRO A 241 3.90 -7.58 -7.19
CA PRO A 241 3.44 -8.88 -7.64
C PRO A 241 2.65 -8.75 -8.94
N LYS A 242 2.97 -9.56 -9.94
CA LYS A 242 2.18 -9.65 -11.16
C LYS A 242 0.91 -10.45 -10.88
N VAL A 243 -0.16 -9.77 -10.55
CA VAL A 243 -1.47 -10.42 -10.34
C VAL A 243 -2.30 -10.27 -11.62
N LYS A 244 -2.73 -11.41 -12.18
CA LYS A 244 -3.69 -11.42 -13.27
C LYS A 244 -5.10 -11.26 -12.67
N ASN A 245 -5.60 -10.03 -12.61
CA ASN A 245 -6.99 -9.73 -12.25
C ASN A 245 -7.70 -9.13 -13.47
N ASP A 246 -8.97 -9.45 -13.63
CA ASP A 246 -9.82 -8.95 -14.71
C ASP A 246 -10.44 -7.60 -14.29
N TYR A 247 -9.60 -6.58 -14.09
CA TYR A 247 -10.12 -5.23 -13.85
C TYR A 247 -10.81 -4.71 -15.12
N ALA A 248 -11.97 -4.09 -14.95
CA ALA A 248 -12.66 -3.45 -16.07
C ALA A 248 -11.81 -2.30 -16.65
N TYR A 249 -11.16 -1.55 -15.77
CA TYR A 249 -10.23 -0.47 -16.14
C TYR A 249 -9.18 -0.26 -15.04
N SER A 250 -8.00 0.25 -15.45
CA SER A 250 -6.89 0.62 -14.55
C SER A 250 -6.52 2.08 -14.74
N PHE A 251 -6.29 2.78 -13.63
CA PHE A 251 -5.98 4.21 -13.59
C PHE A 251 -4.78 4.49 -12.69
N ASP A 252 -3.94 5.41 -13.10
CA ASP A 252 -2.78 5.90 -12.34
C ASP A 252 -2.91 7.39 -11.94
N GLN A 253 -3.94 8.06 -12.47
CA GLN A 253 -4.26 9.45 -12.20
C GLN A 253 -5.69 9.57 -11.65
N TYR A 254 -5.86 10.33 -10.57
CA TYR A 254 -7.16 10.53 -9.92
C TYR A 254 -8.21 11.10 -10.87
N HIS A 255 -7.85 12.11 -11.69
CA HIS A 255 -8.81 12.75 -12.60
C HIS A 255 -9.35 11.77 -13.65
N ASN A 256 -8.51 10.85 -14.15
CA ASN A 256 -8.95 9.85 -15.13
C ASN A 256 -9.94 8.85 -14.49
N LEU A 257 -9.65 8.37 -13.27
CA LEU A 257 -10.56 7.52 -12.52
C LEU A 257 -11.90 8.22 -12.27
N ILE A 258 -11.88 9.44 -11.73
CA ILE A 258 -13.07 10.20 -11.39
C ILE A 258 -13.91 10.50 -12.66
N ASN A 259 -13.28 10.97 -13.74
CA ASN A 259 -13.97 11.21 -15.02
C ASN A 259 -14.62 9.94 -15.58
N HIS A 260 -13.96 8.79 -15.43
CA HIS A 260 -14.53 7.51 -15.84
C HIS A 260 -15.77 7.15 -15.01
N ILE A 261 -15.68 7.30 -13.67
CA ILE A 261 -16.83 7.06 -12.79
C ILE A 261 -18.01 7.95 -13.14
N ILE A 262 -17.80 9.25 -13.34
CA ILE A 262 -18.86 10.21 -13.70
C ILE A 262 -19.57 9.82 -15.01
N LYS A 263 -18.81 9.34 -16.00
CA LYS A 263 -19.34 9.00 -17.32
C LYS A 263 -20.10 7.69 -17.37
N LYS A 264 -19.80 6.74 -16.46
CA LYS A 264 -20.29 5.37 -16.56
C LYS A 264 -21.24 4.96 -15.42
N TYR A 265 -21.11 5.57 -14.25
CA TYR A 265 -21.82 5.23 -13.01
C TYR A 265 -22.35 6.50 -12.31
#